data_fd0869ff41741d5b832db1d31e3bc5b0
#
_entry.id   fd0869ff41741d5b832db1d31e3bc5b0
#
_cell.length_a   1.000
_cell.length_b   1.000
_cell.length_c   1.000
_cell.angle_alpha   90.00
_cell.angle_beta   90.00
_cell.angle_gamma   90.00
#
_symmetry.space_group_name_H-M   'P 1'
#
loop_
_entity.id
_entity.type
_entity.pdbx_description
1 polymer ?
#
loop_
_entity_poly.entity_id
_entity_poly.type
_entity_poly.pdbx_seq_one_letter_code
_entity_poly.pdbx_strand_id
1 'polypeptide(L)'
;MQFIHSGSNISARSGAALAVVALAALCVACGNNGGPTDSPPDPALVAQGKDIFRFDSYGDESFWTDTLHMNLVIMSAVDPTTAMAVGLKVDTDSLPPAVVAGIQSGAISLTSPATTVALLKLNAVIGLKGTVVSAGDHDSLVRVGITCALCHSTADNSFAPGIGKRLDGWPNRDLNPGAIIALSPALTPGQKAVYNSWGAGKYDPRYNFDGQNGPQVIPPAYGLEGIHKITVTGDGPDVAYWNRYVGVTQMHGHGTFNEPRTGVNVNNTPPDDITAKLPALQAYQLSIAAPSPPAGSFDPAAAVRGQLVFAGTGQCARCHSGANFTDANLRLHLPSEVVSEPEPGNAPSYASRSATKMYRTAPLRGVWQHAPYFHNGIAPTLEAVVGRYDAKQSLGLTAQQKADLVQYLKSL
;
A
#
# COMPACT_ATOMS: atom_id res chain seq x y z
N MET A 1 -45.26 -65.26 -44.55
CA MET A 1 -44.56 -66.57 -44.68
C MET A 1 -43.31 -66.36 -43.85
N GLN A 2 -43.27 -66.78 -42.58
CA GLN A 2 -42.77 -68.05 -42.08
C GLN A 2 -41.28 -68.26 -42.46
N PHE A 3 -40.35 -68.51 -41.60
CA PHE A 3 -40.19 -69.22 -40.31
C PHE A 3 -38.84 -68.77 -39.67
N ILE A 4 -38.69 -68.51 -38.35
CA ILE A 4 -38.35 -69.35 -37.20
C ILE A 4 -36.95 -70.07 -37.28
N HIS A 5 -36.12 -69.82 -36.29
CA HIS A 5 -35.43 -70.59 -35.24
C HIS A 5 -34.00 -70.12 -35.03
N SER A 6 -33.66 -69.82 -33.92
CA SER A 6 -33.32 -70.34 -32.58
C SER A 6 -31.82 -70.51 -32.36
N GLY A 7 -31.38 -69.96 -31.30
CA GLY A 7 -30.53 -70.62 -30.31
C GLY A 7 -29.02 -70.34 -30.40
N SER A 8 -28.43 -69.73 -29.49
CA SER A 8 -27.98 -70.20 -28.21
C SER A 8 -26.91 -69.25 -27.62
N ASN A 9 -27.00 -69.05 -26.35
CA ASN A 9 -26.05 -68.38 -25.48
C ASN A 9 -24.64 -68.96 -25.57
N ILE A 10 -23.61 -68.07 -25.56
CA ILE A 10 -22.40 -68.32 -24.77
C ILE A 10 -21.86 -66.99 -24.30
N SER A 11 -21.65 -66.93 -23.00
CA SER A 11 -21.04 -65.89 -22.22
C SER A 11 -19.61 -65.53 -22.63
N ALA A 12 -19.31 -64.23 -22.67
CA ALA A 12 -17.94 -63.71 -22.43
C ALA A 12 -18.02 -62.41 -21.69
N ARG A 13 -18.05 -62.50 -20.40
CA ARG A 13 -17.62 -61.41 -19.52
C ARG A 13 -16.10 -61.42 -19.53
N SER A 14 -15.48 -60.32 -19.91
CA SER A 14 -14.15 -59.84 -19.51
C SER A 14 -13.53 -59.05 -20.67
N GLY A 15 -13.51 -57.73 -20.58
CA GLY A 15 -12.81 -56.89 -21.55
C GLY A 15 -13.10 -55.40 -21.53
N ALA A 16 -14.00 -54.93 -20.63
CA ALA A 16 -14.37 -53.51 -20.63
C ALA A 16 -13.77 -52.70 -19.46
N ALA A 17 -12.87 -53.26 -18.67
CA ALA A 17 -12.31 -52.56 -17.49
C ALA A 17 -10.89 -51.97 -17.68
N LEU A 18 -10.23 -52.20 -18.81
CA LEU A 18 -8.86 -51.69 -19.04
C LEU A 18 -8.77 -50.51 -20.03
N ALA A 19 -9.85 -50.15 -20.73
CA ALA A 19 -9.84 -49.04 -21.68
C ALA A 19 -10.20 -47.70 -21.05
N VAL A 20 -10.82 -47.66 -19.86
CA VAL A 20 -11.23 -46.42 -19.20
C VAL A 20 -10.10 -45.78 -18.37
N VAL A 21 -9.13 -46.56 -17.90
CA VAL A 21 -8.01 -46.06 -17.10
C VAL A 21 -6.91 -45.39 -17.97
N ALA A 22 -6.80 -45.79 -19.23
CA ALA A 22 -5.79 -45.20 -20.14
C ALA A 22 -6.22 -43.87 -20.75
N LEU A 23 -7.53 -43.51 -20.78
CA LEU A 23 -8.00 -42.22 -21.30
C LEU A 23 -7.98 -41.11 -20.24
N ALA A 24 -7.96 -41.43 -18.96
CA ALA A 24 -7.87 -40.44 -17.88
C ALA A 24 -6.44 -39.92 -17.65
N ALA A 25 -5.41 -40.63 -18.12
CA ALA A 25 -4.01 -40.22 -17.94
C ALA A 25 -3.48 -39.30 -19.08
N LEU A 26 -4.21 -39.14 -20.18
CA LEU A 26 -3.80 -38.27 -21.30
C LEU A 26 -4.42 -36.83 -21.24
N CYS A 27 -5.35 -36.57 -20.33
CA CYS A 27 -5.94 -35.22 -20.17
C CYS A 27 -5.23 -34.31 -19.17
N VAL A 28 -4.13 -34.77 -18.54
CA VAL A 28 -3.36 -33.96 -17.57
C VAL A 28 -2.18 -33.20 -18.19
N ALA A 29 -1.92 -33.36 -19.48
CA ALA A 29 -0.74 -32.79 -20.13
C ALA A 29 -1.02 -31.61 -21.10
N CYS A 30 -2.24 -31.12 -21.20
CA CYS A 30 -2.51 -29.96 -22.05
C CYS A 30 -3.43 -28.96 -21.30
N GLY A 31 -2.84 -27.90 -20.76
CA GLY A 31 -3.61 -26.77 -20.30
C GLY A 31 -3.09 -26.09 -19.05
N ASN A 32 -1.81 -25.79 -18.96
CA ASN A 32 -1.35 -24.75 -18.04
C ASN A 32 -1.49 -23.39 -18.74
N ASN A 33 -2.72 -23.01 -19.08
CA ASN A 33 -3.08 -21.61 -19.25
C ASN A 33 -3.29 -21.06 -17.86
N GLY A 34 -2.27 -20.35 -17.32
CA GLY A 34 -2.29 -19.74 -15.99
C GLY A 34 -3.42 -18.73 -15.84
N GLY A 35 -4.58 -19.23 -15.46
CA GLY A 35 -5.54 -18.45 -14.67
C GLY A 35 -4.98 -18.34 -13.25
N PRO A 36 -5.43 -17.34 -12.46
CA PRO A 36 -5.00 -17.23 -11.07
C PRO A 36 -5.25 -18.57 -10.37
N THR A 37 -4.18 -19.19 -9.89
CA THR A 37 -4.30 -20.41 -9.08
C THR A 37 -4.91 -20.00 -7.75
N ASP A 38 -6.05 -20.56 -7.37
CA ASP A 38 -6.71 -20.40 -6.06
C ASP A 38 -5.89 -21.03 -4.90
N SER A 39 -4.63 -21.31 -5.12
CA SER A 39 -3.72 -21.78 -4.08
C SER A 39 -3.20 -20.60 -3.27
N PRO A 40 -3.24 -20.67 -1.93
CA PRO A 40 -2.63 -19.63 -1.10
C PRO A 40 -1.16 -19.44 -1.49
N PRO A 41 -0.63 -18.22 -1.42
CA PRO A 41 0.75 -17.95 -1.79
C PRO A 41 1.71 -18.77 -0.92
N ASP A 42 2.83 -19.20 -1.52
CA ASP A 42 3.87 -19.95 -0.81
C ASP A 42 4.33 -19.18 0.45
N PRO A 43 4.20 -19.76 1.66
CA PRO A 43 4.60 -19.09 2.90
C PRO A 43 6.06 -18.63 2.93
N ALA A 44 6.96 -19.36 2.26
CA ALA A 44 8.37 -18.95 2.17
C ALA A 44 8.53 -17.70 1.31
N LEU A 45 7.80 -17.61 0.21
CA LEU A 45 7.79 -16.42 -0.65
C LEU A 45 7.18 -15.22 0.07
N VAL A 46 6.12 -15.43 0.85
CA VAL A 46 5.50 -14.37 1.69
C VAL A 46 6.48 -13.89 2.76
N ALA A 47 7.20 -14.79 3.44
CA ALA A 47 8.19 -14.42 4.44
C ALA A 47 9.34 -13.60 3.82
N GLN A 48 9.86 -14.03 2.67
CA GLN A 48 10.87 -13.28 1.93
C GLN A 48 10.35 -11.89 1.53
N GLY A 49 9.11 -11.80 1.04
CA GLY A 49 8.48 -10.54 0.67
C GLY A 49 8.30 -9.59 1.85
N LYS A 50 8.03 -10.11 3.05
CA LYS A 50 7.95 -9.34 4.29
C LYS A 50 9.30 -8.70 4.64
N ASP A 51 10.39 -9.45 4.52
CA ASP A 51 11.73 -8.93 4.79
C ASP A 51 12.11 -7.85 3.77
N ILE A 52 11.78 -8.06 2.48
CA ILE A 52 11.98 -7.06 1.43
C ILE A 52 11.16 -5.80 1.75
N PHE A 53 9.87 -5.92 2.04
CA PHE A 53 9.00 -4.79 2.35
C PHE A 53 9.51 -3.95 3.52
N ARG A 54 10.03 -4.61 4.55
CA ARG A 54 10.44 -3.97 5.80
C ARG A 54 11.85 -3.39 5.76
N PHE A 55 12.78 -4.03 5.03
CA PHE A 55 14.21 -3.79 5.22
C PHE A 55 15.01 -3.61 3.94
N ASP A 56 14.42 -3.80 2.75
CA ASP A 56 15.15 -3.66 1.50
C ASP A 56 15.02 -2.24 0.93
N SER A 57 16.14 -1.62 0.65
CA SER A 57 16.28 -0.28 0.08
C SER A 57 16.58 -0.30 -1.42
N TYR A 58 16.78 -1.49 -2.00
CA TYR A 58 17.13 -1.66 -3.41
C TYR A 58 18.38 -0.89 -3.86
N GLY A 59 19.30 -0.58 -2.93
CA GLY A 59 20.52 0.20 -3.22
C GLY A 59 20.29 1.70 -3.27
N ASP A 60 19.16 2.21 -2.80
CA ASP A 60 18.81 3.64 -2.81
C ASP A 60 19.67 4.48 -1.86
N GLU A 61 20.48 3.84 -1.00
CA GLU A 61 21.42 4.54 -0.13
C GLU A 61 22.39 5.45 -0.89
N SER A 62 22.70 5.15 -2.14
CA SER A 62 23.50 6.01 -3.01
C SER A 62 22.81 7.37 -3.23
N PHE A 63 21.51 7.40 -3.36
CA PHE A 63 20.76 8.63 -3.49
C PHE A 63 20.56 9.34 -2.14
N TRP A 64 20.08 8.64 -1.13
CA TRP A 64 19.76 9.23 0.17
C TRP A 64 21.00 9.68 0.95
N THR A 65 22.13 8.99 0.78
CA THR A 65 23.40 9.30 1.44
C THR A 65 24.27 10.22 0.59
N ASP A 66 24.60 9.80 -0.65
CA ASP A 66 25.64 10.46 -1.42
C ASP A 66 25.12 11.72 -2.13
N THR A 67 23.82 11.75 -2.51
CA THR A 67 23.19 12.91 -3.17
C THR A 67 22.50 13.83 -2.18
N LEU A 68 21.66 13.30 -1.29
CA LEU A 68 20.86 14.10 -0.37
C LEU A 68 21.54 14.37 0.97
N HIS A 69 22.65 13.66 1.30
CA HIS A 69 23.40 13.78 2.55
C HIS A 69 22.60 13.58 3.81
N MET A 70 21.56 12.71 3.77
CA MET A 70 20.63 12.54 4.87
C MET A 70 21.27 11.84 6.09
N ASN A 71 22.29 11.02 5.90
CA ASN A 71 23.06 10.45 7.01
C ASN A 71 23.70 11.54 7.90
N LEU A 72 24.25 12.60 7.28
CA LEU A 72 24.82 13.73 8.01
C LEU A 72 23.75 14.54 8.75
N VAL A 73 22.61 14.77 8.12
CA VAL A 73 21.45 15.44 8.73
C VAL A 73 20.97 14.67 9.95
N ILE A 74 20.82 13.33 9.83
CA ILE A 74 20.38 12.49 10.95
C ILE A 74 21.37 12.54 12.11
N MET A 75 22.66 12.36 11.86
CA MET A 75 23.68 12.35 12.90
C MET A 75 23.80 13.70 13.63
N SER A 76 23.54 14.81 12.94
CA SER A 76 23.78 16.15 13.52
C SER A 76 22.54 16.79 14.16
N ALA A 77 21.32 16.44 13.67
CA ALA A 77 20.13 17.25 13.98
C ALA A 77 18.84 16.47 14.23
N VAL A 78 18.80 15.14 13.98
CA VAL A 78 17.56 14.39 14.10
C VAL A 78 17.60 13.44 15.31
N ASP A 79 17.11 13.90 16.43
CA ASP A 79 16.81 13.06 17.59
C ASP A 79 15.47 12.31 17.40
N PRO A 80 15.16 11.27 18.21
CA PRO A 80 13.91 10.52 18.09
C PRO A 80 12.65 11.38 18.21
N THR A 81 12.66 12.42 19.04
CA THR A 81 11.50 13.32 19.22
C THR A 81 11.24 14.10 17.92
N THR A 82 12.29 14.66 17.33
CA THR A 82 12.24 15.35 16.02
C THR A 82 11.81 14.39 14.92
N ALA A 83 12.33 13.16 14.90
CA ALA A 83 11.96 12.13 13.92
C ALA A 83 10.46 11.77 14.02
N MET A 84 9.94 11.57 15.24
CA MET A 84 8.52 11.30 15.47
C MET A 84 7.63 12.49 15.13
N ALA A 85 8.09 13.72 15.29
CA ALA A 85 7.34 14.93 14.93
C ALA A 85 7.08 15.04 13.41
N VAL A 86 7.92 14.44 12.57
CA VAL A 86 7.70 14.32 11.12
C VAL A 86 7.10 12.95 10.74
N GLY A 87 6.60 12.19 11.72
CA GLY A 87 5.81 10.98 11.54
C GLY A 87 6.61 9.68 11.40
N LEU A 88 7.92 9.67 11.63
CA LEU A 88 8.67 8.43 11.76
C LEU A 88 8.18 7.64 12.99
N LYS A 89 8.27 6.32 12.92
CA LYS A 89 7.77 5.40 13.95
C LYS A 89 8.86 4.44 14.39
N VAL A 90 8.73 3.94 15.62
CA VAL A 90 9.65 2.96 16.21
C VAL A 90 8.91 1.65 16.49
N ASP A 91 9.47 0.55 15.99
CA ASP A 91 8.97 -0.81 16.20
C ASP A 91 9.52 -1.39 17.51
N THR A 92 8.63 -1.58 18.49
CA THR A 92 9.03 -2.16 19.78
C THR A 92 9.51 -3.59 19.68
N ASP A 93 9.05 -4.37 18.70
CA ASP A 93 9.48 -5.76 18.51
C ASP A 93 10.96 -5.87 18.06
N SER A 94 11.53 -4.76 17.56
CA SER A 94 12.95 -4.64 17.19
C SER A 94 13.83 -4.17 18.36
N LEU A 95 13.26 -3.82 19.51
CA LEU A 95 14.01 -3.28 20.65
C LEU A 95 14.38 -4.38 21.65
N PRO A 96 15.67 -4.50 22.03
CA PRO A 96 16.06 -5.33 23.17
C PRO A 96 15.36 -4.87 24.46
N PRO A 97 15.02 -5.78 25.39
CA PRO A 97 14.34 -5.43 26.65
C PRO A 97 15.04 -4.34 27.46
N ALA A 98 16.37 -4.32 27.46
CA ALA A 98 17.15 -3.29 28.13
C ALA A 98 16.96 -1.89 27.53
N VAL A 99 16.78 -1.80 26.21
CA VAL A 99 16.50 -0.53 25.53
C VAL A 99 15.09 -0.06 25.84
N VAL A 100 14.11 -0.97 25.85
CA VAL A 100 12.73 -0.67 26.28
C VAL A 100 12.72 -0.11 27.70
N ALA A 101 13.36 -0.78 28.67
CA ALA A 101 13.47 -0.33 30.05
C ALA A 101 14.20 1.02 30.16
N GLY A 102 15.27 1.21 29.38
CA GLY A 102 16.01 2.47 29.35
C GLY A 102 15.21 3.65 28.84
N ILE A 103 14.36 3.47 27.83
CA ILE A 103 13.43 4.49 27.33
C ILE A 103 12.35 4.78 28.39
N GLN A 104 11.77 3.75 29.01
CA GLN A 104 10.75 3.90 30.05
C GLN A 104 11.23 4.66 31.28
N SER A 105 12.46 4.38 31.73
CA SER A 105 13.05 5.05 32.88
C SER A 105 13.65 6.42 32.59
N GLY A 106 13.73 6.82 31.32
CA GLY A 106 14.42 8.04 30.88
C GLY A 106 15.95 7.93 30.89
N ALA A 107 16.53 6.75 31.15
CA ALA A 107 17.96 6.53 31.06
C ALA A 107 18.51 6.61 29.62
N ILE A 108 17.66 6.32 28.62
CA ILE A 108 17.93 6.57 27.22
C ILE A 108 17.19 7.83 26.81
N SER A 109 17.95 8.88 26.47
CA SER A 109 17.39 10.16 26.05
C SER A 109 16.82 10.07 24.62
N LEU A 110 15.57 10.48 24.46
CA LEU A 110 14.91 10.63 23.14
C LEU A 110 15.21 11.99 22.48
N THR A 111 16.02 12.84 23.11
CA THR A 111 16.43 14.16 22.58
C THR A 111 17.88 14.18 22.13
N SER A 112 18.46 13.02 21.84
CA SER A 112 19.85 12.86 21.35
C SER A 112 19.86 12.25 19.95
N PRO A 113 20.50 12.86 18.94
CA PRO A 113 20.72 12.25 17.63
C PRO A 113 21.44 10.89 17.70
N ALA A 114 22.33 10.68 18.66
CA ALA A 114 22.98 9.40 18.87
C ALA A 114 21.98 8.27 19.18
N THR A 115 20.85 8.59 19.84
CA THR A 115 19.78 7.61 20.08
C THR A 115 19.09 7.23 18.77
N THR A 116 18.89 8.15 17.84
CA THR A 116 18.37 7.84 16.51
C THR A 116 19.31 6.88 15.76
N VAL A 117 20.61 7.12 15.80
CA VAL A 117 21.60 6.23 15.18
C VAL A 117 21.56 4.84 15.82
N ALA A 118 21.46 4.75 17.15
CA ALA A 118 21.33 3.48 17.86
C ALA A 118 20.03 2.72 17.48
N LEU A 119 18.91 3.41 17.34
CA LEU A 119 17.65 2.82 16.86
C LEU A 119 17.74 2.32 15.40
N LEU A 120 18.42 3.06 14.53
CA LEU A 120 18.70 2.63 13.15
C LEU A 120 19.59 1.38 13.13
N LYS A 121 20.60 1.30 13.98
CA LYS A 121 21.47 0.12 14.14
C LYS A 121 20.68 -1.14 14.52
N LEU A 122 19.59 -0.97 15.29
CA LEU A 122 18.68 -2.05 15.68
C LEU A 122 17.60 -2.36 14.61
N ASN A 123 17.58 -1.66 13.49
CA ASN A 123 16.47 -1.68 12.50
C ASN A 123 15.09 -1.39 13.14
N ALA A 124 15.05 -0.59 14.19
CA ALA A 124 13.84 -0.27 14.93
C ALA A 124 13.07 0.93 14.36
N VAL A 125 13.72 1.78 13.55
CA VAL A 125 13.02 2.88 12.88
C VAL A 125 12.29 2.35 11.65
N ILE A 126 10.96 2.38 11.67
CA ILE A 126 10.14 1.83 10.61
C ILE A 126 10.39 2.57 9.30
N GLY A 127 10.76 1.82 8.27
CA GLY A 127 10.92 2.35 6.91
C GLY A 127 12.27 3.00 6.61
N LEU A 128 13.20 3.02 7.55
CA LEU A 128 14.57 3.44 7.32
C LEU A 128 15.55 2.27 7.48
N LYS A 129 16.52 2.19 6.58
CA LYS A 129 17.62 1.23 6.63
C LYS A 129 18.92 1.99 6.83
N GLY A 130 19.54 1.81 8.00
CA GLY A 130 20.83 2.43 8.33
C GLY A 130 21.97 1.41 8.29
N THR A 131 23.12 1.80 7.72
CA THR A 131 24.40 1.12 7.93
C THR A 131 25.18 1.91 8.96
N VAL A 132 25.36 1.32 10.14
CA VAL A 132 26.07 1.95 11.26
C VAL A 132 27.38 1.24 11.52
N VAL A 133 28.46 2.00 11.60
CA VAL A 133 29.81 1.54 11.94
C VAL A 133 30.17 2.04 13.33
N SER A 134 30.58 1.13 14.20
CA SER A 134 31.04 1.44 15.56
C SER A 134 32.56 1.59 15.60
N ALA A 135 33.04 2.70 16.17
CA ALA A 135 34.44 2.95 16.41
C ALA A 135 34.63 3.41 17.87
N GLY A 136 35.08 2.52 18.72
CA GLY A 136 35.11 2.76 20.16
C GLY A 136 33.70 3.00 20.72
N ASP A 137 33.51 4.11 21.41
CA ASP A 137 32.24 4.49 22.02
C ASP A 137 31.30 5.25 21.07
N HIS A 138 31.66 5.38 19.80
CA HIS A 138 30.90 6.17 18.82
C HIS A 138 30.34 5.30 17.71
N ASP A 139 29.03 5.43 17.49
CA ASP A 139 28.32 4.90 16.34
C ASP A 139 28.19 5.97 15.26
N SER A 140 28.57 5.64 14.03
CA SER A 140 28.44 6.54 12.87
C SER A 140 27.51 5.93 11.84
N LEU A 141 26.52 6.69 11.42
CA LEU A 141 25.62 6.34 10.33
C LEU A 141 26.29 6.62 8.98
N VAL A 142 26.90 5.60 8.40
CA VAL A 142 27.68 5.77 7.15
C VAL A 142 26.78 5.77 5.91
N ARG A 143 25.65 5.05 5.94
CA ARG A 143 24.66 5.03 4.86
C ARG A 143 23.25 4.95 5.44
N VAL A 144 22.31 5.53 4.71
CA VAL A 144 20.87 5.44 5.01
C VAL A 144 20.10 5.33 3.70
N GLY A 145 19.09 4.47 3.69
CA GLY A 145 18.11 4.31 2.63
C GLY A 145 16.71 4.20 3.21
N ILE A 146 15.72 4.18 2.32
CA ILE A 146 14.30 4.03 2.70
C ILE A 146 13.76 2.69 2.23
N THR A 147 12.67 2.22 2.84
CA THR A 147 11.99 0.98 2.47
C THR A 147 10.51 1.22 2.23
N CYS A 148 9.80 0.24 1.65
CA CYS A 148 8.34 0.32 1.43
C CYS A 148 7.56 0.61 2.72
N ALA A 149 8.08 0.14 3.87
CA ALA A 149 7.48 0.35 5.17
C ALA A 149 7.44 1.81 5.62
N LEU A 150 8.25 2.72 5.05
CA LEU A 150 8.24 4.14 5.42
C LEU A 150 6.85 4.77 5.27
N CYS A 151 6.23 4.56 4.11
CA CYS A 151 4.91 5.10 3.80
C CYS A 151 3.77 4.14 4.16
N HIS A 152 4.02 2.83 4.11
CA HIS A 152 2.99 1.79 4.20
C HIS A 152 3.11 0.91 5.46
N SER A 153 3.71 1.46 6.52
CA SER A 153 3.63 0.88 7.87
C SER A 153 3.55 2.01 8.90
N THR A 154 2.87 1.71 10.01
CA THR A 154 2.83 2.59 11.18
C THR A 154 3.11 1.78 12.45
N ALA A 155 2.99 2.40 13.63
CA ALA A 155 3.01 1.72 14.93
C ALA A 155 1.67 1.89 15.64
N ASP A 156 1.29 0.91 16.47
CA ASP A 156 0.02 0.91 17.21
C ASP A 156 0.01 1.86 18.42
N ASN A 157 1.12 2.55 18.68
CA ASN A 157 1.30 3.45 19.82
C ASN A 157 1.11 2.76 21.20
N SER A 158 1.21 1.43 21.27
CA SER A 158 0.99 0.68 22.50
C SER A 158 2.01 0.95 23.60
N PHE A 159 3.17 1.50 23.24
CA PHE A 159 4.22 1.87 24.20
C PHE A 159 4.20 3.37 24.52
N ALA A 160 4.22 4.22 23.49
CA ALA A 160 4.16 5.67 23.56
C ALA A 160 3.74 6.23 22.18
N PRO A 161 3.33 7.52 22.07
CA PRO A 161 3.05 8.13 20.76
C PRO A 161 4.24 7.93 19.80
N GLY A 162 3.98 7.29 18.66
CA GLY A 162 4.98 6.97 17.64
C GLY A 162 5.81 5.71 17.91
N ILE A 163 5.64 5.06 19.06
CA ILE A 163 6.39 3.86 19.47
C ILE A 163 5.40 2.74 19.81
N GLY A 164 5.52 1.59 19.18
CA GLY A 164 4.64 0.45 19.40
C GLY A 164 4.93 -0.70 18.44
N LYS A 165 4.01 -1.64 18.37
CA LYS A 165 4.10 -2.76 17.42
C LYS A 165 3.83 -2.28 16.01
N ARG A 166 4.61 -2.77 15.07
CA ARG A 166 4.49 -2.41 13.66
C ARG A 166 3.21 -2.96 13.04
N LEU A 167 2.52 -2.10 12.28
CA LEU A 167 1.34 -2.42 11.50
C LEU A 167 1.66 -2.26 10.02
N ASP A 168 2.06 -3.36 9.36
CA ASP A 168 2.36 -3.34 7.93
C ASP A 168 1.08 -3.21 7.09
N GLY A 169 1.19 -2.53 5.96
CA GLY A 169 0.07 -2.22 5.07
C GLY A 169 -0.75 -1.00 5.49
N TRP A 170 -0.60 -0.53 6.72
CA TRP A 170 -1.29 0.66 7.19
C TRP A 170 -0.61 1.93 6.65
N PRO A 171 -1.37 2.88 6.10
CA PRO A 171 -0.79 4.13 5.62
C PRO A 171 -0.25 4.95 6.79
N ASN A 172 0.99 5.39 6.72
CA ASN A 172 1.55 6.29 7.74
C ASN A 172 1.04 7.71 7.49
N ARG A 173 -0.08 8.07 8.10
CA ARG A 173 -0.74 9.37 7.95
C ARG A 173 -0.04 10.52 8.68
N ASP A 174 0.83 10.18 9.64
CA ASP A 174 1.64 11.18 10.36
C ASP A 174 2.93 11.51 9.60
N LEU A 175 3.36 10.64 8.69
CA LEU A 175 4.58 10.84 7.93
C LEU A 175 4.47 12.10 7.06
N ASN A 176 5.44 12.99 7.16
CA ASN A 176 5.60 14.15 6.30
C ASN A 176 6.83 13.97 5.39
N PRO A 177 6.71 13.23 4.28
CA PRO A 177 7.83 12.94 3.39
C PRO A 177 8.45 14.21 2.83
N GLY A 178 7.61 15.21 2.53
CA GLY A 178 8.09 16.49 2.01
C GLY A 178 8.99 17.22 3.00
N ALA A 179 8.58 17.31 4.27
CA ALA A 179 9.40 17.94 5.31
C ALA A 179 10.72 17.17 5.52
N ILE A 180 10.69 15.83 5.46
CA ILE A 180 11.90 15.00 5.56
C ILE A 180 12.86 15.29 4.39
N ILE A 181 12.37 15.26 3.16
CA ILE A 181 13.18 15.54 1.96
C ILE A 181 13.75 16.97 2.01
N ALA A 182 12.96 17.96 2.48
CA ALA A 182 13.38 19.35 2.59
C ALA A 182 14.51 19.60 3.60
N LEU A 183 14.82 18.66 4.51
CA LEU A 183 15.99 18.73 5.38
C LEU A 183 17.31 18.63 4.62
N SER A 184 17.31 18.01 3.43
CA SER A 184 18.55 17.85 2.65
C SER A 184 19.23 19.16 2.36
N PRO A 185 20.55 19.29 2.63
CA PRO A 185 21.33 20.46 2.26
C PRO A 185 21.56 20.61 0.75
N ALA A 186 21.33 19.53 -0.02
CA ALA A 186 21.51 19.53 -1.46
C ALA A 186 20.38 20.23 -2.23
N LEU A 187 19.23 20.50 -1.59
CA LEU A 187 18.07 21.12 -2.22
C LEU A 187 18.13 22.64 -2.21
N THR A 188 17.69 23.25 -3.30
CA THR A 188 17.48 24.70 -3.39
C THR A 188 16.31 25.17 -2.53
N PRO A 189 16.25 26.45 -2.12
CA PRO A 189 15.11 26.99 -1.38
C PRO A 189 13.76 26.78 -2.09
N GLY A 190 13.72 26.89 -3.42
CA GLY A 190 12.50 26.66 -4.21
C GLY A 190 12.02 25.20 -4.14
N GLN A 191 12.93 24.23 -4.27
CA GLN A 191 12.58 22.83 -4.08
C GLN A 191 12.06 22.53 -2.66
N LYS A 192 12.76 23.05 -1.63
CA LYS A 192 12.33 22.92 -0.24
C LYS A 192 10.92 23.50 -0.01
N ALA A 193 10.59 24.62 -0.62
CA ALA A 193 9.27 25.24 -0.51
C ALA A 193 8.17 24.31 -1.08
N VAL A 194 8.41 23.68 -2.22
CA VAL A 194 7.45 22.73 -2.80
C VAL A 194 7.28 21.49 -1.91
N TYR A 195 8.38 20.84 -1.49
CA TYR A 195 8.31 19.67 -0.63
C TYR A 195 7.60 19.97 0.70
N ASN A 196 7.90 21.10 1.35
CA ASN A 196 7.26 21.52 2.59
C ASN A 196 5.75 21.81 2.42
N SER A 197 5.26 22.08 1.22
CA SER A 197 3.84 22.34 0.96
C SER A 197 2.97 21.08 0.99
N TRP A 198 3.55 19.88 0.97
CA TRP A 198 2.78 18.62 0.87
C TRP A 198 2.03 18.28 2.15
N GLY A 199 2.67 18.47 3.31
CA GLY A 199 2.10 18.18 4.62
C GLY A 199 2.12 16.69 4.98
N ALA A 200 1.66 16.40 6.20
CA ALA A 200 1.63 15.02 6.71
C ALA A 200 0.64 14.12 5.96
N GLY A 201 1.00 12.85 5.82
CA GLY A 201 0.20 11.81 5.18
C GLY A 201 0.07 11.95 3.68
N LYS A 202 0.86 12.81 3.04
CA LYS A 202 0.80 13.08 1.60
C LYS A 202 2.16 12.98 0.92
N TYR A 203 2.14 12.53 -0.33
CA TYR A 203 3.31 12.42 -1.20
C TYR A 203 2.90 12.62 -2.65
N ASP A 204 3.73 13.27 -3.45
CA ASP A 204 3.51 13.41 -4.90
C ASP A 204 4.47 12.51 -5.69
N PRO A 205 4.03 11.31 -6.11
CA PRO A 205 4.87 10.38 -6.83
C PRO A 205 5.18 10.79 -8.28
N ARG A 206 4.64 11.91 -8.76
CA ARG A 206 4.82 12.36 -10.15
C ARG A 206 5.58 13.69 -10.25
N TYR A 207 5.71 14.43 -9.17
CA TYR A 207 6.33 15.76 -9.15
C TYR A 207 7.71 15.79 -9.80
N ASN A 208 8.54 14.78 -9.54
CA ASN A 208 9.90 14.72 -10.08
C ASN A 208 9.97 14.55 -11.62
N PHE A 209 8.85 14.20 -12.27
CA PHE A 209 8.78 13.95 -13.69
C PHE A 209 8.00 15.02 -14.47
N ASP A 210 6.92 15.55 -13.90
CA ASP A 210 6.08 16.51 -14.58
C ASP A 210 6.15 17.94 -14.02
N GLY A 211 6.82 18.12 -12.87
CA GLY A 211 6.98 19.42 -12.21
C GLY A 211 5.70 20.02 -11.65
N GLN A 212 4.58 19.26 -11.66
CA GLN A 212 3.31 19.71 -11.14
C GLN A 212 3.17 19.32 -9.68
N ASN A 213 2.90 20.31 -8.82
CA ASN A 213 2.70 20.08 -7.39
C ASN A 213 1.23 19.65 -7.11
N GLY A 214 1.02 18.38 -6.82
CA GLY A 214 -0.30 17.80 -6.54
C GLY A 214 -0.20 16.56 -5.65
N PRO A 215 0.19 16.73 -4.36
CA PRO A 215 0.43 15.60 -3.48
C PRO A 215 -0.85 14.81 -3.20
N GLN A 216 -0.69 13.50 -3.16
CA GLN A 216 -1.76 12.55 -2.90
C GLN A 216 -1.65 12.00 -1.49
N VAL A 217 -2.78 11.65 -0.91
CA VAL A 217 -2.84 10.97 0.38
C VAL A 217 -2.18 9.59 0.23
N ILE A 218 -1.25 9.24 1.11
CA ILE A 218 -0.62 7.91 1.15
C ILE A 218 -1.70 6.85 1.31
N PRO A 219 -1.89 5.92 0.35
CA PRO A 219 -2.96 4.94 0.42
C PRO A 219 -2.60 3.76 1.33
N PRO A 220 -3.59 2.98 1.81
CA PRO A 220 -3.32 1.68 2.42
C PRO A 220 -2.72 0.70 1.40
N ALA A 221 -1.87 -0.20 1.89
CA ALA A 221 -1.27 -1.30 1.12
C ALA A 221 -1.70 -2.67 1.69
N TYR A 222 -2.90 -2.76 2.26
CA TYR A 222 -3.57 -3.99 2.71
C TYR A 222 -4.84 -4.24 1.90
N GLY A 223 -5.37 -5.47 1.96
CA GLY A 223 -6.62 -5.84 1.29
C GLY A 223 -6.55 -5.74 -0.22
N LEU A 224 -5.37 -5.97 -0.80
CA LEU A 224 -5.13 -5.85 -2.24
C LEU A 224 -5.34 -7.14 -3.01
N GLU A 225 -5.58 -8.26 -2.32
CA GLU A 225 -5.83 -9.56 -2.97
C GLU A 225 -7.03 -9.46 -3.92
N GLY A 226 -6.86 -9.97 -5.13
CA GLY A 226 -7.89 -9.96 -6.17
C GLY A 226 -8.12 -8.60 -6.85
N ILE A 227 -7.29 -7.58 -6.58
CA ILE A 227 -7.38 -6.27 -7.22
C ILE A 227 -6.24 -6.11 -8.24
N HIS A 228 -6.59 -5.97 -9.52
CA HIS A 228 -5.62 -5.89 -10.61
C HIS A 228 -5.29 -4.46 -11.05
N LYS A 229 -6.18 -3.51 -10.89
CA LYS A 229 -5.90 -2.10 -11.18
C LYS A 229 -5.41 -1.39 -9.93
N ILE A 230 -4.11 -1.09 -9.89
CA ILE A 230 -3.45 -0.49 -8.72
C ILE A 230 -3.35 1.03 -8.88
N THR A 231 -3.12 1.75 -7.81
CA THR A 231 -3.14 3.20 -7.66
C THR A 231 -4.53 3.83 -7.77
N VAL A 232 -4.63 5.08 -7.40
CA VAL A 232 -5.91 5.83 -7.51
C VAL A 232 -6.34 6.01 -8.96
N THR A 233 -5.40 5.97 -9.89
CA THR A 233 -5.64 6.14 -11.34
C THR A 233 -5.62 4.81 -12.11
N GLY A 234 -5.46 3.69 -11.44
CA GLY A 234 -5.44 2.37 -12.08
C GLY A 234 -4.33 2.17 -13.10
N ASP A 235 -3.19 2.84 -12.93
CA ASP A 235 -2.10 2.82 -13.90
C ASP A 235 -1.42 1.47 -14.03
N GLY A 236 -1.30 0.74 -12.92
CA GLY A 236 -0.64 -0.55 -12.89
C GLY A 236 -1.59 -1.72 -13.08
N PRO A 237 -1.19 -2.76 -13.82
CA PRO A 237 -1.97 -3.99 -13.91
C PRO A 237 -2.01 -4.76 -12.59
N ASP A 238 -0.97 -4.62 -11.76
CA ASP A 238 -0.79 -5.31 -10.48
C ASP A 238 0.13 -4.52 -9.53
N VAL A 239 0.31 -5.06 -8.32
CA VAL A 239 1.16 -4.46 -7.29
C VAL A 239 2.63 -4.44 -7.70
N ALA A 240 3.13 -5.46 -8.39
CA ALA A 240 4.53 -5.54 -8.82
C ALA A 240 4.92 -4.40 -9.77
N TYR A 241 4.01 -4.02 -10.68
CA TYR A 241 4.22 -2.87 -11.56
C TYR A 241 4.44 -1.58 -10.75
N TRP A 242 3.59 -1.34 -9.75
CA TRP A 242 3.71 -0.13 -8.93
C TRP A 242 4.92 -0.19 -8.00
N ASN A 243 5.25 -1.35 -7.45
CA ASN A 243 6.46 -1.56 -6.66
C ASN A 243 7.72 -1.22 -7.46
N ARG A 244 7.78 -1.67 -8.73
CA ARG A 244 8.87 -1.31 -9.64
C ARG A 244 8.91 0.20 -9.87
N TYR A 245 7.76 0.83 -10.14
CA TYR A 245 7.69 2.28 -10.30
C TYR A 245 8.29 2.99 -9.09
N VAL A 246 7.78 2.71 -7.89
CA VAL A 246 8.23 3.38 -6.66
C VAL A 246 9.69 3.06 -6.35
N GLY A 247 10.10 1.79 -6.43
CA GLY A 247 11.47 1.38 -6.15
C GLY A 247 12.50 2.08 -7.02
N VAL A 248 12.23 2.19 -8.33
CA VAL A 248 13.14 2.84 -9.28
C VAL A 248 13.06 4.36 -9.22
N THR A 249 11.83 4.92 -9.19
CA THR A 249 11.62 6.34 -9.48
C THR A 249 11.51 7.22 -8.24
N GLN A 250 11.05 6.68 -7.10
CA GLN A 250 10.81 7.44 -5.87
C GLN A 250 11.85 7.13 -4.79
N MET A 251 12.21 5.85 -4.64
CA MET A 251 13.30 5.46 -3.76
C MET A 251 14.68 5.72 -4.39
N HIS A 252 14.75 5.76 -5.72
CA HIS A 252 15.99 5.80 -6.51
C HIS A 252 16.84 4.53 -6.40
N GLY A 253 16.18 3.39 -6.15
CA GLY A 253 16.81 2.08 -6.15
C GLY A 253 17.31 1.63 -7.53
N HIS A 254 18.16 0.63 -7.54
CA HIS A 254 18.81 0.11 -8.74
C HIS A 254 17.82 -0.73 -9.56
N GLY A 255 17.44 -0.23 -10.73
CA GLY A 255 16.52 -0.88 -11.65
C GLY A 255 16.15 0.01 -12.82
N THR A 256 15.20 -0.44 -13.63
CA THR A 256 14.66 0.32 -14.76
C THR A 256 13.15 0.45 -14.67
N PHE A 257 12.62 1.60 -15.06
CA PHE A 257 11.19 1.81 -15.26
C PHE A 257 10.95 2.68 -16.49
N ASN A 258 10.05 2.24 -17.35
CA ASN A 258 9.67 2.98 -18.56
C ASN A 258 8.14 2.98 -18.73
N GLU A 259 7.54 4.19 -18.77
CA GLU A 259 6.12 4.40 -19.08
C GLU A 259 6.00 5.56 -20.08
N PRO A 260 6.03 5.25 -21.36
CA PRO A 260 6.05 6.28 -22.43
C PRO A 260 4.82 7.21 -22.40
N ARG A 261 3.65 6.73 -21.96
CA ARG A 261 2.41 7.53 -21.88
C ARG A 261 2.49 8.68 -20.90
N THR A 262 3.40 8.61 -19.92
CA THR A 262 3.66 9.67 -18.93
C THR A 262 5.04 10.31 -19.09
N GLY A 263 5.83 9.88 -20.07
CA GLY A 263 7.20 10.37 -20.29
C GLY A 263 8.21 9.88 -19.26
N VAL A 264 7.85 8.94 -18.39
CA VAL A 264 8.77 8.40 -17.36
C VAL A 264 9.68 7.37 -18.00
N ASN A 265 11.00 7.63 -17.95
CA ASN A 265 12.03 6.70 -18.39
C ASN A 265 13.23 6.83 -17.46
N VAL A 266 13.41 5.86 -16.58
CA VAL A 266 14.49 5.84 -15.57
C VAL A 266 15.30 4.55 -15.71
N ASN A 267 16.61 4.69 -15.71
CA ASN A 267 17.54 3.56 -15.75
C ASN A 267 18.66 3.78 -14.72
N ASN A 268 18.56 3.08 -13.60
CA ASN A 268 19.53 3.06 -12.51
C ASN A 268 20.32 1.73 -12.48
N THR A 269 20.56 1.12 -13.65
CA THR A 269 21.33 -0.13 -13.77
C THR A 269 22.72 0.12 -14.34
N PRO A 270 23.69 -0.80 -14.18
CA PRO A 270 23.74 -1.93 -13.27
C PRO A 270 24.02 -1.53 -11.80
N PRO A 271 23.68 -2.37 -10.81
CA PRO A 271 22.93 -3.61 -10.89
C PRO A 271 21.41 -3.41 -11.02
N ASP A 272 20.62 -4.51 -11.22
CA ASP A 272 19.16 -4.52 -11.03
C ASP A 272 18.86 -5.25 -9.71
N ASP A 273 18.58 -4.49 -8.67
CA ASP A 273 18.30 -5.00 -7.33
C ASP A 273 16.80 -5.18 -7.06
N ILE A 274 15.94 -4.88 -8.05
CA ILE A 274 14.47 -4.83 -7.88
C ILE A 274 13.79 -6.03 -8.54
N THR A 275 14.10 -6.32 -9.80
CA THR A 275 13.31 -7.25 -10.63
C THR A 275 13.12 -8.62 -9.97
N ALA A 276 14.18 -9.22 -9.45
CA ALA A 276 14.13 -10.54 -8.84
C ALA A 276 13.34 -10.59 -7.52
N LYS A 277 13.12 -9.44 -6.88
CA LYS A 277 12.45 -9.32 -5.59
C LYS A 277 10.93 -9.08 -5.72
N LEU A 278 10.46 -8.63 -6.88
CA LEU A 278 9.06 -8.25 -7.10
C LEU A 278 8.07 -9.39 -6.82
N PRO A 279 8.30 -10.65 -7.21
CA PRO A 279 7.35 -11.73 -6.93
C PRO A 279 7.13 -11.96 -5.44
N ALA A 280 8.20 -11.97 -4.63
CA ALA A 280 8.12 -12.14 -3.19
C ALA A 280 7.43 -10.94 -2.52
N LEU A 281 7.81 -9.72 -2.91
CA LEU A 281 7.20 -8.49 -2.40
C LEU A 281 5.70 -8.45 -2.69
N GLN A 282 5.29 -8.79 -3.91
CA GLN A 282 3.88 -8.88 -4.28
C GLN A 282 3.15 -9.93 -3.45
N ALA A 283 3.70 -11.13 -3.29
CA ALA A 283 3.10 -12.19 -2.50
C ALA A 283 2.84 -11.74 -1.06
N TYR A 284 3.79 -11.04 -0.45
CA TYR A 284 3.62 -10.47 0.88
C TYR A 284 2.52 -9.41 0.92
N GLN A 285 2.54 -8.42 0.04
CA GLN A 285 1.55 -7.34 0.04
C GLN A 285 0.12 -7.85 -0.20
N LEU A 286 -0.05 -8.85 -1.07
CA LEU A 286 -1.36 -9.48 -1.27
C LEU A 286 -1.82 -10.31 -0.06
N SER A 287 -0.89 -10.80 0.77
CA SER A 287 -1.23 -11.53 2.00
C SER A 287 -1.65 -10.63 3.16
N ILE A 288 -1.45 -9.30 3.07
CA ILE A 288 -1.83 -8.37 4.14
C ILE A 288 -3.34 -8.14 4.10
N ALA A 289 -4.04 -8.73 5.05
CA ALA A 289 -5.48 -8.54 5.19
C ALA A 289 -5.83 -7.11 5.63
N ALA A 290 -6.98 -6.60 5.16
CA ALA A 290 -7.52 -5.35 5.69
C ALA A 290 -7.89 -5.52 7.17
N PRO A 291 -7.59 -4.52 8.03
CA PRO A 291 -7.88 -4.62 9.46
C PRO A 291 -9.38 -4.57 9.73
N SER A 292 -9.84 -5.41 10.65
CA SER A 292 -11.21 -5.34 11.16
C SER A 292 -11.39 -4.11 12.06
N PRO A 293 -12.57 -3.48 12.05
CA PRO A 293 -12.85 -2.36 12.93
C PRO A 293 -12.80 -2.79 14.41
N PRO A 294 -12.33 -1.91 15.32
CA PRO A 294 -12.30 -2.21 16.74
C PRO A 294 -13.70 -2.52 17.29
N ALA A 295 -13.78 -3.40 18.27
CA ALA A 295 -15.03 -3.71 18.94
C ALA A 295 -15.67 -2.44 19.53
N GLY A 296 -16.96 -2.22 19.25
CA GLY A 296 -17.69 -1.03 19.73
C GLY A 296 -17.41 0.27 18.98
N SER A 297 -16.62 0.26 17.89
CA SER A 297 -16.30 1.46 17.10
C SER A 297 -17.46 1.94 16.20
N PHE A 298 -18.49 1.15 16.04
CA PHE A 298 -19.71 1.47 15.28
C PHE A 298 -20.96 0.84 15.90
N ASP A 299 -22.16 1.37 15.55
CA ASP A 299 -23.45 0.80 15.93
C ASP A 299 -23.85 -0.30 14.92
N PRO A 300 -23.93 -1.59 15.33
CA PRO A 300 -24.26 -2.67 14.43
C PRO A 300 -25.68 -2.56 13.82
N ALA A 301 -26.66 -2.08 14.57
CA ALA A 301 -28.03 -1.94 14.09
C ALA A 301 -28.12 -0.81 13.03
N ALA A 302 -27.45 0.29 13.27
CA ALA A 302 -27.34 1.38 12.29
C ALA A 302 -26.54 0.94 11.05
N ALA A 303 -25.48 0.13 11.22
CA ALA A 303 -24.70 -0.41 10.11
C ALA A 303 -25.54 -1.30 9.18
N VAL A 304 -26.44 -2.14 9.74
CA VAL A 304 -27.37 -2.94 8.93
C VAL A 304 -28.31 -2.03 8.10
N ARG A 305 -28.86 -0.95 8.69
CA ARG A 305 -29.66 0.01 7.94
C ARG A 305 -28.83 0.76 6.89
N GLY A 306 -27.60 1.11 7.25
CA GLY A 306 -26.64 1.75 6.33
C GLY A 306 -26.29 0.88 5.13
N GLN A 307 -26.19 -0.44 5.29
CA GLN A 307 -25.99 -1.39 4.20
C GLN A 307 -27.14 -1.32 3.17
N LEU A 308 -28.37 -1.19 3.64
CA LEU A 308 -29.53 -1.02 2.75
C LEU A 308 -29.47 0.32 2.00
N VAL A 309 -29.04 1.38 2.67
CA VAL A 309 -28.82 2.69 2.00
C VAL A 309 -27.70 2.56 0.97
N PHE A 310 -26.59 1.92 1.30
CA PHE A 310 -25.43 1.70 0.40
C PHE A 310 -25.81 0.98 -0.88
N ALA A 311 -26.62 -0.08 -0.77
CA ALA A 311 -27.07 -0.86 -1.92
C ALA A 311 -28.24 -0.18 -2.69
N GLY A 312 -29.09 0.58 -2.00
CA GLY A 312 -30.31 1.18 -2.53
C GLY A 312 -30.14 2.66 -2.87
N THR A 313 -30.75 3.54 -2.07
CA THR A 313 -30.86 4.99 -2.34
C THR A 313 -29.52 5.70 -2.41
N GLY A 314 -28.50 5.20 -1.70
CA GLY A 314 -27.13 5.74 -1.76
C GLY A 314 -26.37 5.39 -3.03
N GLN A 315 -26.82 4.39 -3.80
CA GLN A 315 -26.26 3.94 -5.08
C GLN A 315 -24.76 3.58 -5.04
N CYS A 316 -24.16 3.40 -3.85
CA CYS A 316 -22.72 3.18 -3.68
C CYS A 316 -22.27 1.84 -4.29
N ALA A 317 -23.10 0.80 -4.17
CA ALA A 317 -22.84 -0.54 -4.72
C ALA A 317 -22.71 -0.58 -6.25
N ARG A 318 -23.07 0.48 -6.98
CA ARG A 318 -22.87 0.55 -8.43
C ARG A 318 -21.41 0.53 -8.85
N CYS A 319 -20.53 1.09 -8.00
CA CYS A 319 -19.10 1.12 -8.20
C CYS A 319 -18.36 0.31 -7.11
N HIS A 320 -18.76 0.49 -5.84
CA HIS A 320 -18.18 -0.24 -4.72
C HIS A 320 -18.88 -1.60 -4.57
N SER A 321 -18.56 -2.54 -5.47
CA SER A 321 -19.19 -3.87 -5.57
C SER A 321 -18.23 -5.02 -5.28
N GLY A 322 -18.77 -6.23 -5.12
CA GLY A 322 -18.00 -7.45 -4.87
C GLY A 322 -17.34 -7.49 -3.49
N ALA A 323 -16.49 -8.49 -3.28
CA ALA A 323 -15.85 -8.76 -1.99
C ALA A 323 -14.93 -7.63 -1.51
N ASN A 324 -14.30 -6.90 -2.44
CA ASN A 324 -13.37 -5.82 -2.14
C ASN A 324 -14.01 -4.43 -2.27
N PHE A 325 -15.33 -4.34 -2.50
CA PHE A 325 -16.04 -3.07 -2.67
C PHE A 325 -15.40 -2.16 -3.73
N THR A 326 -15.08 -2.72 -4.91
CA THR A 326 -14.51 -1.99 -6.03
C THR A 326 -14.88 -2.67 -7.35
N ASP A 327 -15.10 -1.89 -8.38
CA ASP A 327 -15.24 -2.36 -9.77
C ASP A 327 -13.96 -2.19 -10.60
N ALA A 328 -12.82 -1.92 -9.94
CA ALA A 328 -11.54 -1.61 -10.57
C ALA A 328 -11.07 -2.65 -11.59
N ASN A 329 -11.37 -3.94 -11.36
CA ASN A 329 -11.01 -5.01 -12.30
C ASN A 329 -11.83 -4.98 -13.60
N LEU A 330 -12.98 -4.31 -13.59
CA LEU A 330 -13.93 -4.23 -14.71
C LEU A 330 -13.76 -2.93 -15.49
N ARG A 331 -13.64 -1.79 -14.78
CA ARG A 331 -13.58 -0.47 -15.41
C ARG A 331 -12.84 0.56 -14.57
N LEU A 332 -12.49 1.67 -15.22
CA LEU A 332 -12.03 2.91 -14.61
C LEU A 332 -13.06 4.01 -14.89
N HIS A 333 -12.99 5.11 -14.18
CA HIS A 333 -13.97 6.21 -14.22
C HIS A 333 -13.32 7.50 -14.73
N LEU A 334 -14.07 8.26 -15.53
CA LEU A 334 -13.64 9.59 -15.95
C LEU A 334 -13.60 10.56 -14.77
N PRO A 335 -12.77 11.61 -14.81
CA PRO A 335 -12.75 12.66 -13.78
C PRO A 335 -14.15 13.27 -13.51
N SER A 336 -14.99 13.40 -14.52
CA SER A 336 -16.36 13.92 -14.38
C SER A 336 -17.30 13.02 -13.57
N GLU A 337 -16.99 11.73 -13.48
CA GLU A 337 -17.82 10.73 -12.79
C GLU A 337 -17.48 10.61 -11.29
N VAL A 338 -16.30 11.08 -10.86
CA VAL A 338 -15.84 10.90 -9.48
C VAL A 338 -16.14 12.10 -8.58
N VAL A 339 -16.40 11.84 -7.31
CA VAL A 339 -16.80 12.88 -6.34
C VAL A 339 -15.62 13.64 -5.75
N SER A 340 -14.40 13.18 -5.95
CA SER A 340 -13.17 13.87 -5.54
C SER A 340 -12.84 15.06 -6.44
N GLU A 341 -13.44 15.16 -7.61
CA GLU A 341 -13.29 16.27 -8.53
C GLU A 341 -14.39 17.34 -8.33
N PRO A 342 -14.13 18.63 -8.62
CA PRO A 342 -12.83 19.16 -9.06
C PRO A 342 -11.77 19.13 -7.97
N GLU A 343 -10.48 19.18 -8.38
CA GLU A 343 -9.37 19.33 -7.47
C GLU A 343 -9.44 20.64 -6.67
N PRO A 344 -8.89 20.70 -5.44
CA PRO A 344 -8.83 21.93 -4.67
C PRO A 344 -8.16 23.08 -5.46
N GLY A 345 -8.75 24.27 -5.40
CA GLY A 345 -8.24 25.45 -6.10
C GLY A 345 -8.37 25.37 -7.63
N ASN A 346 -9.23 24.49 -8.17
CA ASN A 346 -9.39 24.23 -9.60
C ASN A 346 -8.09 23.81 -10.29
N ALA A 347 -7.21 23.10 -9.56
CA ALA A 347 -6.04 22.49 -10.16
C ALA A 347 -6.44 21.46 -11.23
N PRO A 348 -5.56 21.17 -12.21
CA PRO A 348 -5.80 20.09 -13.16
C PRO A 348 -6.06 18.76 -12.45
N SER A 349 -7.01 17.97 -12.98
CA SER A 349 -7.31 16.65 -12.46
C SER A 349 -6.05 15.79 -12.31
N TYR A 350 -5.85 15.17 -11.16
CA TYR A 350 -4.71 14.27 -10.95
C TYR A 350 -4.68 13.14 -12.00
N ALA A 351 -5.84 12.68 -12.45
CA ALA A 351 -5.92 11.69 -13.53
C ALA A 351 -5.22 12.18 -14.81
N SER A 352 -5.23 13.49 -15.12
CA SER A 352 -4.55 14.03 -16.30
C SER A 352 -3.05 13.78 -16.33
N ARG A 353 -2.44 13.53 -15.17
CA ARG A 353 -1.00 13.21 -14.97
C ARG A 353 -0.71 11.71 -15.07
N SER A 354 -1.73 10.87 -15.26
CA SER A 354 -1.64 9.41 -15.25
C SER A 354 -1.62 8.81 -16.66
N ALA A 355 -1.16 7.56 -16.78
CA ALA A 355 -1.17 6.82 -18.02
C ALA A 355 -2.59 6.50 -18.51
N THR A 356 -3.54 6.30 -17.60
CA THR A 356 -4.93 5.95 -17.91
C THR A 356 -5.83 7.15 -18.19
N LYS A 357 -5.49 8.34 -17.66
CA LYS A 357 -6.33 9.55 -17.64
C LYS A 357 -7.67 9.34 -16.91
N MET A 358 -7.77 8.30 -16.09
CA MET A 358 -8.98 7.87 -15.38
C MET A 358 -8.69 7.63 -13.89
N TYR A 359 -9.77 7.42 -13.13
CA TYR A 359 -9.72 7.04 -11.73
C TYR A 359 -10.22 5.62 -11.50
N ARG A 360 -9.67 4.98 -10.48
CA ARG A 360 -10.13 3.70 -9.96
C ARG A 360 -11.12 3.92 -8.82
N THR A 361 -12.17 3.11 -8.73
CA THR A 361 -12.96 3.00 -7.50
C THR A 361 -12.10 2.43 -6.39
N ALA A 362 -11.93 3.17 -5.30
CA ALA A 362 -11.14 2.72 -4.14
C ALA A 362 -11.83 1.53 -3.44
N PRO A 363 -11.10 0.47 -3.06
CA PRO A 363 -11.60 -0.56 -2.16
C PRO A 363 -12.02 0.04 -0.82
N LEU A 364 -13.04 -0.54 -0.14
CA LEU A 364 -13.53 0.04 1.10
C LEU A 364 -13.21 -0.78 2.36
N ARG A 365 -12.57 -1.96 2.24
CA ARG A 365 -12.18 -2.72 3.42
C ARG A 365 -11.13 -1.94 4.22
N GLY A 366 -11.34 -1.82 5.53
CA GLY A 366 -10.50 -1.02 6.43
C GLY A 366 -10.68 0.50 6.25
N VAL A 367 -11.74 0.97 5.55
CA VAL A 367 -11.97 2.39 5.30
C VAL A 367 -12.12 3.23 6.58
N TRP A 368 -12.49 2.61 7.69
CA TRP A 368 -12.73 3.25 8.97
C TRP A 368 -11.50 3.96 9.56
N GLN A 369 -10.28 3.55 9.20
CA GLN A 369 -9.05 3.98 9.90
C GLN A 369 -8.13 4.91 9.09
N HIS A 370 -8.38 5.20 7.81
CA HIS A 370 -7.41 5.91 6.98
C HIS A 370 -7.84 7.30 6.49
N ALA A 371 -8.54 8.05 7.33
CA ALA A 371 -8.78 9.48 7.07
C ALA A 371 -7.43 10.25 6.88
N PRO A 372 -7.41 11.36 6.08
CA PRO A 372 -8.52 11.91 5.27
C PRO A 372 -8.77 11.08 4.01
N TYR A 373 -9.96 11.24 3.44
CA TYR A 373 -10.46 10.44 2.33
C TYR A 373 -10.33 11.14 0.97
N PHE A 374 -10.51 10.36 -0.09
CA PHE A 374 -10.18 10.63 -1.48
C PHE A 374 -8.67 10.79 -1.70
N HIS A 375 -8.26 10.77 -2.96
CA HIS A 375 -6.83 10.82 -3.31
C HIS A 375 -6.16 12.13 -2.86
N ASN A 376 -6.89 13.24 -2.83
CA ASN A 376 -6.39 14.56 -2.42
C ASN A 376 -6.64 14.90 -0.95
N GLY A 377 -7.37 14.04 -0.21
CA GLY A 377 -7.70 14.24 1.20
C GLY A 377 -8.75 15.31 1.47
N ILE A 378 -9.58 15.65 0.47
CA ILE A 378 -10.57 16.73 0.56
C ILE A 378 -11.71 16.46 1.56
N ALA A 379 -11.91 15.20 1.96
CA ALA A 379 -12.90 14.81 2.95
C ALA A 379 -12.20 14.35 4.26
N PRO A 380 -12.27 15.12 5.33
CA PRO A 380 -11.58 14.79 6.59
C PRO A 380 -12.24 13.63 7.35
N THR A 381 -13.52 13.33 7.11
CA THR A 381 -14.28 12.29 7.82
C THR A 381 -15.18 11.50 6.87
N LEU A 382 -15.70 10.35 7.33
CA LEU A 382 -16.68 9.56 6.56
C LEU A 382 -18.00 10.32 6.37
N GLU A 383 -18.38 11.16 7.33
CA GLU A 383 -19.54 12.04 7.21
C GLU A 383 -19.36 13.02 6.02
N ALA A 384 -18.16 13.59 5.88
CA ALA A 384 -17.83 14.48 4.76
C ALA A 384 -17.82 13.70 3.42
N VAL A 385 -17.35 12.44 3.41
CA VAL A 385 -17.43 11.56 2.23
C VAL A 385 -18.88 11.38 1.79
N VAL A 386 -19.76 10.93 2.71
CA VAL A 386 -21.18 10.71 2.42
C VAL A 386 -21.87 11.98 1.97
N GLY A 387 -21.57 13.12 2.61
CA GLY A 387 -22.11 14.43 2.21
C GLY A 387 -21.72 14.84 0.79
N ARG A 388 -20.47 14.59 0.38
CA ARG A 388 -20.02 14.87 -1.00
C ARG A 388 -20.71 13.99 -2.03
N TYR A 389 -20.88 12.69 -1.75
CA TYR A 389 -21.65 11.79 -2.63
C TYR A 389 -23.09 12.25 -2.76
N ASP A 390 -23.75 12.56 -1.64
CA ASP A 390 -25.13 13.04 -1.65
C ASP A 390 -25.31 14.30 -2.49
N ALA A 391 -24.42 15.28 -2.32
CA ALA A 391 -24.45 16.54 -3.06
C ALA A 391 -24.14 16.34 -4.55
N LYS A 392 -23.04 15.65 -4.90
CA LYS A 392 -22.59 15.47 -6.29
C LYS A 392 -23.57 14.63 -7.12
N GLN A 393 -24.14 13.60 -6.51
CA GLN A 393 -25.04 12.65 -7.18
C GLN A 393 -26.52 13.00 -6.99
N SER A 394 -26.83 14.09 -6.26
CA SER A 394 -28.21 14.53 -5.95
C SER A 394 -29.09 13.40 -5.39
N LEU A 395 -28.52 12.63 -4.41
CA LEU A 395 -29.16 11.42 -3.88
C LEU A 395 -30.36 11.73 -2.99
N GLY A 396 -30.41 12.91 -2.36
CA GLY A 396 -31.50 13.32 -1.46
C GLY A 396 -31.59 12.50 -0.16
N LEU A 397 -30.44 12.07 0.36
CA LEU A 397 -30.40 11.24 1.59
C LEU A 397 -30.83 12.03 2.80
N THR A 398 -31.72 11.45 3.62
CA THR A 398 -32.09 12.02 4.91
C THR A 398 -30.91 12.02 5.87
N ALA A 399 -30.96 12.84 6.95
CA ALA A 399 -29.93 12.87 7.98
C ALA A 399 -29.71 11.47 8.62
N GLN A 400 -30.81 10.72 8.86
CA GLN A 400 -30.70 9.36 9.40
C GLN A 400 -30.02 8.40 8.41
N GLN A 401 -30.35 8.44 7.14
CA GLN A 401 -29.70 7.59 6.13
C GLN A 401 -28.22 7.87 6.01
N LYS A 402 -27.80 9.15 6.08
CA LYS A 402 -26.36 9.51 6.11
C LYS A 402 -25.66 8.97 7.35
N ALA A 403 -26.27 9.11 8.52
CA ALA A 403 -25.71 8.59 9.77
C ALA A 403 -25.59 7.05 9.74
N ASP A 404 -26.62 6.34 9.30
CA ASP A 404 -26.61 4.88 9.16
C ASP A 404 -25.55 4.41 8.16
N LEU A 405 -25.41 5.11 7.02
CA LEU A 405 -24.40 4.81 6.01
C LEU A 405 -22.97 4.97 6.56
N VAL A 406 -22.73 6.00 7.37
CA VAL A 406 -21.44 6.17 8.07
C VAL A 406 -21.14 5.00 9.00
N GLN A 407 -22.14 4.49 9.76
CA GLN A 407 -21.95 3.32 10.60
C GLN A 407 -21.62 2.06 9.77
N TYR A 408 -22.25 1.90 8.62
CA TYR A 408 -21.92 0.82 7.70
C TYR A 408 -20.47 0.95 7.18
N LEU A 409 -20.04 2.11 6.75
CA LEU A 409 -18.66 2.33 6.29
C LEU A 409 -17.64 2.06 7.42
N LYS A 410 -17.97 2.42 8.67
CA LYS A 410 -17.15 2.10 9.84
C LYS A 410 -17.07 0.59 10.13
N SER A 411 -18.02 -0.20 9.67
CA SER A 411 -18.05 -1.65 9.84
C SER A 411 -17.24 -2.44 8.80
N LEU A 412 -16.78 -1.78 7.75
CA LEU A 412 -15.99 -2.37 6.67
C LEU A 412 -14.50 -2.35 7.02
#